data_d913c08c40051fe2f7811250c744f2b4
#
_entry.id   d913c08c40051fe2f7811250c744f2b4
#
_cell.length_a   1.000
_cell.length_b   1.000
_cell.length_c   1.000
_cell.angle_alpha   90.00
_cell.angle_beta   90.00
_cell.angle_gamma   90.00
#
_symmetry.space_group_name_H-M   'P 1'
#
loop_
_entity.id
_entity.type
_entity.pdbx_description
1 polymer ?
#
loop_
_entity_poly.entity_id
_entity_poly.type
_entity_poly.pdbx_seq_one_letter_code
_entity_poly.pdbx_strand_id
1 'polypeptide(L)'
;MTEVARLQSFLRAVASPGRTVVEAPPFTAFLDPDDALRFVNYSIPADGAAPDAAAVERLRTVFRKHGRLPRLEWIEQAAPLVARALVEAGMREELRTPLMSCEPTDLVDANVGVEELTVAPVGEADLRETADLQRVAFGDTPLAASDEPRDPRAHGGGAVLARCAGEPLAVAAWTPIMDGVTEIVGVATAEPWRGRGLAGAVTAAGARAAFAAGASLCVLSPGDDLAQRVYARAGFAPVATMLHWSDPD
;
A
#
# COMPACT_ATOMS: atom_id res chain seq x y z
N MET A 1 -13.11 -16.59 -12.06
CA MET A 1 -11.85 -15.92 -11.67
C MET A 1 -11.58 -16.30 -10.23
N THR A 2 -10.37 -16.79 -9.90
CA THR A 2 -10.00 -17.12 -8.52
C THR A 2 -9.84 -15.83 -7.70
N GLU A 3 -9.93 -15.92 -6.37
CA GLU A 3 -9.71 -14.77 -5.48
C GLU A 3 -8.33 -14.13 -5.71
N VAL A 4 -7.28 -14.94 -5.81
CA VAL A 4 -5.92 -14.48 -6.12
C VAL A 4 -5.86 -13.69 -7.44
N ALA A 5 -6.51 -14.18 -8.50
CA ALA A 5 -6.55 -13.47 -9.78
C ALA A 5 -7.32 -12.15 -9.70
N ARG A 6 -8.39 -12.09 -8.88
CA ARG A 6 -9.14 -10.86 -8.61
C ARG A 6 -8.24 -9.84 -7.90
N LEU A 7 -7.54 -10.26 -6.85
CA LEU A 7 -6.64 -9.39 -6.09
C LEU A 7 -5.46 -8.91 -6.92
N GLN A 8 -4.85 -9.78 -7.73
CA GLN A 8 -3.76 -9.39 -8.63
C GLN A 8 -4.25 -8.38 -9.70
N SER A 9 -5.47 -8.56 -10.23
CA SER A 9 -6.10 -7.59 -11.15
C SER A 9 -6.36 -6.24 -10.48
N PHE A 10 -6.84 -6.26 -9.24
CA PHE A 10 -7.00 -5.06 -8.42
C PHE A 10 -5.67 -4.32 -8.24
N LEU A 11 -4.58 -5.00 -7.87
CA LEU A 11 -3.26 -4.38 -7.71
C LEU A 11 -2.79 -3.67 -8.99
N ARG A 12 -3.03 -4.27 -10.16
CA ARG A 12 -2.72 -3.62 -11.46
C ARG A 12 -3.60 -2.40 -11.72
N ALA A 13 -4.89 -2.50 -11.43
CA ALA A 13 -5.84 -1.41 -11.66
C ALA A 13 -5.54 -0.21 -10.77
N VAL A 14 -5.26 -0.44 -9.47
CA VAL A 14 -4.99 0.62 -8.51
C VAL A 14 -3.60 1.26 -8.69
N ALA A 15 -2.66 0.54 -9.31
CA ALA A 15 -1.34 1.07 -9.65
C ALA A 15 -1.35 2.09 -10.81
N SER A 16 -2.38 2.11 -11.65
CA SER A 16 -2.41 2.88 -12.90
C SER A 16 -2.69 4.38 -12.75
N PRO A 17 -3.63 4.84 -11.88
CA PRO A 17 -4.00 6.25 -11.82
C PRO A 17 -2.81 7.16 -11.49
N GLY A 18 -2.60 8.20 -12.31
CA GLY A 18 -1.54 9.20 -12.12
C GLY A 18 -0.13 8.72 -12.47
N ARG A 19 0.05 7.47 -12.95
CA ARG A 19 1.35 6.91 -13.31
C ARG A 19 1.50 6.71 -14.82
N THR A 20 2.73 6.75 -15.29
CA THR A 20 3.10 6.29 -16.64
C THR A 20 3.09 4.76 -16.65
N VAL A 21 2.22 4.16 -17.44
CA VAL A 21 2.12 2.71 -17.59
C VAL A 21 2.94 2.28 -18.81
N VAL A 22 3.90 1.37 -18.62
CA VAL A 22 4.78 0.87 -19.69
C VAL A 22 4.75 -0.65 -19.75
N GLU A 23 4.35 -1.18 -20.89
CA GLU A 23 4.35 -2.61 -21.13
C GLU A 23 5.77 -3.14 -21.41
N ALA A 24 6.19 -4.14 -20.65
CA ALA A 24 7.44 -4.89 -20.82
C ALA A 24 7.16 -6.40 -20.63
N PRO A 25 6.39 -7.03 -21.53
CA PRO A 25 5.88 -8.37 -21.30
C PRO A 25 6.94 -9.38 -20.85
N PRO A 26 6.64 -10.20 -19.82
CA PRO A 26 5.33 -10.40 -19.18
C PRO A 26 5.04 -9.43 -18.00
N PHE A 27 5.71 -8.31 -17.94
CA PHE A 27 5.57 -7.29 -16.88
C PHE A 27 4.86 -6.04 -17.40
N THR A 28 4.15 -5.36 -16.49
CA THR A 28 3.65 -3.99 -16.69
C THR A 28 4.29 -3.10 -15.63
N ALA A 29 5.01 -2.06 -16.02
CA ALA A 29 5.63 -1.10 -15.13
C ALA A 29 4.70 0.11 -14.91
N PHE A 30 4.63 0.56 -13.65
CA PHE A 30 3.86 1.70 -13.17
C PHE A 30 4.85 2.71 -12.57
N LEU A 31 5.08 3.82 -13.26
CA LEU A 31 6.13 4.76 -12.95
C LEU A 31 5.53 6.13 -12.62
N ASP A 32 5.82 6.64 -11.44
CA ASP A 32 5.42 7.97 -11.05
C ASP A 32 6.27 9.01 -11.80
N PRO A 33 5.66 9.95 -12.54
CA PRO A 33 6.42 10.93 -13.32
C PRO A 33 7.19 11.91 -12.45
N ASP A 34 6.66 12.24 -11.27
CA ASP A 34 7.14 13.33 -10.43
C ASP A 34 7.93 12.82 -9.22
N ASP A 35 7.76 11.55 -8.83
CA ASP A 35 8.36 10.98 -7.63
C ASP A 35 9.30 9.81 -7.97
N ALA A 36 10.58 9.96 -7.58
CA ALA A 36 11.60 8.94 -7.79
C ALA A 36 11.65 7.88 -6.67
N LEU A 37 10.84 8.01 -5.62
CA LEU A 37 10.82 7.04 -4.53
C LEU A 37 10.52 5.63 -5.06
N ARG A 38 11.31 4.66 -4.61
CA ARG A 38 11.21 3.28 -5.10
C ARG A 38 9.86 2.62 -4.83
N PHE A 39 9.18 3.00 -3.75
CA PHE A 39 7.89 2.42 -3.35
C PHE A 39 6.70 2.84 -4.22
N VAL A 40 6.84 3.91 -4.99
CA VAL A 40 5.81 4.36 -5.94
C VAL A 40 6.11 3.98 -7.39
N ASN A 41 7.28 3.35 -7.63
CA ASN A 41 7.76 2.92 -8.93
C ASN A 41 8.02 1.42 -8.94
N TYR A 42 7.12 0.64 -9.48
CA TYR A 42 7.23 -0.83 -9.50
C TYR A 42 6.54 -1.43 -10.71
N SER A 43 6.78 -2.70 -10.95
CA SER A 43 6.08 -3.47 -11.96
C SER A 43 5.34 -4.65 -11.36
N ILE A 44 4.29 -5.09 -12.06
CA ILE A 44 3.49 -6.25 -11.71
C ILE A 44 3.55 -7.24 -12.86
N PRO A 45 3.85 -8.53 -12.61
CA PRO A 45 3.83 -9.56 -13.65
C PRO A 45 2.39 -9.93 -14.06
N ALA A 46 2.24 -10.41 -15.28
CA ALA A 46 1.01 -11.06 -15.72
C ALA A 46 0.76 -12.34 -14.91
N ASP A 47 -0.51 -12.73 -14.79
CA ASP A 47 -0.88 -13.97 -14.10
C ASP A 47 -0.25 -15.18 -14.83
N GLY A 48 0.34 -16.09 -14.06
CA GLY A 48 1.05 -17.25 -14.59
C GLY A 48 2.35 -16.94 -15.31
N ALA A 49 2.88 -15.74 -15.20
CA ALA A 49 4.12 -15.34 -15.86
C ALA A 49 5.28 -16.28 -15.54
N ALA A 50 6.04 -16.63 -16.60
CA ALA A 50 7.27 -17.41 -16.52
C ALA A 50 8.35 -16.66 -17.32
N PRO A 51 8.92 -15.57 -16.78
CA PRO A 51 9.87 -14.73 -17.49
C PRO A 51 11.21 -15.46 -17.70
N ASP A 52 11.86 -15.15 -18.82
CA ASP A 52 13.24 -15.48 -19.08
C ASP A 52 14.18 -14.30 -18.73
N ALA A 53 15.47 -14.50 -18.81
CA ALA A 53 16.48 -13.46 -18.57
C ALA A 53 16.30 -12.23 -19.47
N ALA A 54 15.86 -12.44 -20.72
CA ALA A 54 15.64 -11.35 -21.68
C ALA A 54 14.43 -10.49 -21.27
N ALA A 55 13.39 -11.09 -20.69
CA ALA A 55 12.24 -10.37 -20.16
C ALA A 55 12.63 -9.47 -18.97
N VAL A 56 13.45 -9.98 -18.05
CA VAL A 56 13.97 -9.19 -16.92
C VAL A 56 14.83 -8.02 -17.40
N GLU A 57 15.67 -8.24 -18.42
CA GLU A 57 16.51 -7.16 -18.96
C GLU A 57 15.69 -6.09 -19.73
N ARG A 58 14.61 -6.49 -20.40
CA ARG A 58 13.64 -5.52 -20.98
C ARG A 58 13.02 -4.66 -19.89
N LEU A 59 12.62 -5.26 -18.76
CA LEU A 59 12.08 -4.53 -17.62
C LEU A 59 13.10 -3.53 -17.06
N ARG A 60 14.35 -3.96 -16.83
CA ARG A 60 15.44 -3.09 -16.39
C ARG A 60 15.64 -1.90 -17.33
N THR A 61 15.54 -2.15 -18.64
CA THR A 61 15.67 -1.10 -19.66
C THR A 61 14.56 -0.05 -19.53
N VAL A 62 13.32 -0.47 -19.25
CA VAL A 62 12.21 0.45 -18.99
C VAL A 62 12.51 1.34 -17.79
N PHE A 63 12.87 0.76 -16.66
CA PHE A 63 13.17 1.52 -15.44
C PHE A 63 14.35 2.49 -15.63
N ARG A 64 15.46 2.03 -16.22
CA ARG A 64 16.64 2.87 -16.51
C ARG A 64 16.31 4.08 -17.39
N LYS A 65 15.46 3.90 -18.42
CA LYS A 65 15.03 5.01 -19.29
C LYS A 65 14.27 6.11 -18.53
N HIS A 66 13.63 5.75 -17.43
CA HIS A 66 12.90 6.70 -16.58
C HIS A 66 13.69 7.14 -15.34
N GLY A 67 14.97 6.73 -15.24
CA GLY A 67 15.79 7.05 -14.05
C GLY A 67 15.27 6.44 -12.75
N ARG A 68 14.69 5.24 -12.83
CA ARG A 68 14.11 4.52 -11.69
C ARG A 68 14.85 3.20 -11.43
N LEU A 69 14.87 2.75 -10.17
CA LEU A 69 15.36 1.43 -9.79
C LEU A 69 14.34 0.35 -10.18
N PRO A 70 14.76 -0.72 -10.89
CA PRO A 70 13.87 -1.84 -11.21
C PRO A 70 13.34 -2.49 -9.94
N ARG A 71 12.00 -2.52 -9.83
CA ARG A 71 11.30 -3.08 -8.68
C ARG A 71 10.00 -3.77 -9.10
N LEU A 72 9.65 -4.86 -8.40
CA LEU A 72 8.45 -5.64 -8.64
C LEU A 72 7.69 -5.85 -7.34
N GLU A 73 6.37 -5.83 -7.47
CA GLU A 73 5.44 -6.23 -6.41
C GLU A 73 4.35 -7.12 -7.00
N TRP A 74 4.06 -8.26 -6.38
CA TRP A 74 3.00 -9.13 -6.88
C TRP A 74 2.59 -10.18 -5.85
N ILE A 75 1.44 -10.80 -6.07
CA ILE A 75 0.98 -11.96 -5.30
C ILE A 75 1.72 -13.20 -5.80
N GLU A 76 2.48 -13.87 -4.92
CA GLU A 76 3.29 -15.05 -5.26
C GLU A 76 2.46 -16.13 -5.98
N GLN A 77 1.26 -16.40 -5.48
CA GLN A 77 0.37 -17.44 -6.02
C GLN A 77 -0.15 -17.08 -7.43
N ALA A 78 -0.18 -15.80 -7.80
CA ALA A 78 -0.59 -15.35 -9.13
C ALA A 78 0.49 -15.60 -10.20
N ALA A 79 1.78 -15.52 -9.81
CA ALA A 79 2.90 -15.71 -10.73
C ALA A 79 4.10 -16.40 -10.03
N PRO A 80 3.98 -17.68 -9.66
CA PRO A 80 4.94 -18.38 -8.79
C PRO A 80 6.31 -18.60 -9.42
N LEU A 81 6.42 -18.57 -10.74
CA LEU A 81 7.70 -18.78 -11.44
C LEU A 81 8.56 -17.51 -11.56
N VAL A 82 8.01 -16.35 -11.26
CA VAL A 82 8.70 -15.06 -11.39
C VAL A 82 9.89 -14.96 -10.44
N ALA A 83 9.72 -15.30 -9.16
CA ALA A 83 10.78 -15.19 -8.15
C ALA A 83 12.06 -15.94 -8.56
N ARG A 84 11.92 -17.15 -9.12
CA ARG A 84 13.07 -17.93 -9.62
C ARG A 84 13.85 -17.19 -10.70
N ALA A 85 13.15 -16.63 -11.70
CA ALA A 85 13.79 -15.89 -12.77
C ALA A 85 14.48 -14.60 -12.29
N LEU A 86 13.92 -13.93 -11.25
CA LEU A 86 14.53 -12.77 -10.64
C LEU A 86 15.83 -13.13 -9.88
N VAL A 87 15.85 -14.27 -9.15
CA VAL A 87 17.08 -14.80 -8.51
C VAL A 87 18.14 -15.07 -9.56
N GLU A 88 17.81 -15.77 -10.65
CA GLU A 88 18.73 -16.08 -11.75
C GLU A 88 19.27 -14.81 -12.44
N ALA A 89 18.48 -13.72 -12.43
CA ALA A 89 18.88 -12.40 -12.92
C ALA A 89 19.63 -11.53 -11.89
N GLY A 90 19.85 -12.02 -10.67
CA GLY A 90 20.57 -11.31 -9.61
C GLY A 90 19.77 -10.24 -8.87
N MET A 91 18.45 -10.19 -9.04
CA MET A 91 17.56 -9.36 -8.21
C MET A 91 17.43 -9.94 -6.79
N ARG A 92 17.00 -9.13 -5.84
CA ARG A 92 16.89 -9.51 -4.43
C ARG A 92 15.46 -9.35 -3.92
N GLU A 93 15.03 -10.31 -3.09
CA GLU A 93 13.79 -10.17 -2.31
C GLU A 93 14.00 -9.09 -1.25
N GLU A 94 13.18 -8.04 -1.27
CA GLU A 94 13.17 -6.98 -0.26
C GLU A 94 12.27 -7.37 0.91
N LEU A 95 11.08 -7.89 0.58
CA LEU A 95 10.05 -8.20 1.55
C LEU A 95 9.17 -9.36 1.04
N ARG A 96 8.86 -10.27 1.94
CA ARG A 96 7.85 -11.30 1.80
C ARG A 96 6.87 -11.14 2.96
N THR A 97 5.62 -10.79 2.66
CA THR A 97 4.63 -10.46 3.69
C THR A 97 3.26 -11.04 3.31
N PRO A 98 2.37 -11.37 4.27
CA PRO A 98 1.02 -11.75 3.91
C PRO A 98 0.26 -10.57 3.28
N LEU A 99 -0.50 -10.84 2.22
CA LEU A 99 -1.63 -10.00 1.86
C LEU A 99 -2.79 -10.42 2.75
N MET A 100 -3.32 -9.47 3.52
CA MET A 100 -4.44 -9.73 4.43
C MET A 100 -5.70 -9.05 3.89
N SER A 101 -6.86 -9.65 4.12
CA SER A 101 -8.16 -9.10 3.74
C SER A 101 -9.13 -9.04 4.90
N CYS A 102 -10.12 -8.15 4.79
CA CYS A 102 -11.21 -8.00 5.74
C CYS A 102 -12.49 -7.66 4.97
N GLU A 103 -13.57 -8.38 5.27
CA GLU A 103 -14.93 -8.04 4.84
C GLU A 103 -15.64 -7.19 5.90
N PRO A 104 -16.77 -6.51 5.56
CA PRO A 104 -17.49 -5.68 6.54
C PRO A 104 -17.92 -6.40 7.80
N THR A 105 -18.23 -7.71 7.70
CA THR A 105 -18.66 -8.57 8.81
C THR A 105 -17.56 -9.00 9.76
N ASP A 106 -16.30 -8.94 9.30
CA ASP A 106 -15.14 -9.40 10.04
C ASP A 106 -14.45 -8.23 10.79
N LEU A 107 -14.83 -6.99 10.45
CA LEU A 107 -14.20 -5.80 11.00
C LEU A 107 -14.43 -5.66 12.49
N VAL A 108 -13.35 -5.54 13.25
CA VAL A 108 -13.35 -5.41 14.70
C VAL A 108 -12.82 -4.04 15.11
N ASP A 109 -13.55 -3.38 16.03
CA ASP A 109 -13.08 -2.13 16.63
C ASP A 109 -11.90 -2.36 17.56
N ALA A 110 -10.87 -1.54 17.41
CA ALA A 110 -9.71 -1.60 18.30
C ALA A 110 -10.01 -0.97 19.67
N ASN A 111 -9.53 -1.64 20.70
CA ASN A 111 -9.50 -1.03 22.04
C ASN A 111 -8.33 -0.03 22.09
N VAL A 112 -8.61 1.21 22.45
CA VAL A 112 -7.64 2.31 22.46
C VAL A 112 -7.46 2.86 23.85
N GLY A 113 -6.22 2.96 24.31
CA GLY A 113 -5.84 3.53 25.60
C GLY A 113 -5.62 5.06 25.53
N VAL A 114 -6.45 5.80 24.78
CA VAL A 114 -6.39 7.26 24.66
C VAL A 114 -7.78 7.83 24.90
N GLU A 115 -7.90 8.64 25.96
CA GLU A 115 -9.14 9.35 26.29
C GLU A 115 -9.38 10.48 25.27
N GLU A 116 -10.66 10.84 25.05
CA GLU A 116 -11.08 11.91 24.13
C GLU A 116 -10.53 11.75 22.69
N LEU A 117 -10.26 10.51 22.28
CA LEU A 117 -9.85 10.24 20.89
C LEU A 117 -11.00 10.50 19.94
N THR A 118 -10.73 11.30 18.91
CA THR A 118 -11.62 11.48 17.76
C THR A 118 -10.96 10.89 16.51
N VAL A 119 -11.71 10.17 15.67
CA VAL A 119 -11.25 9.69 14.35
C VAL A 119 -12.25 10.20 13.32
N ALA A 120 -11.75 11.00 12.40
CA ALA A 120 -12.59 11.65 11.38
C ALA A 120 -11.99 11.53 9.97
N PRO A 121 -12.80 11.58 8.91
CA PRO A 121 -12.30 11.69 7.54
C PRO A 121 -11.41 12.92 7.37
N VAL A 122 -10.32 12.74 6.60
CA VAL A 122 -9.37 13.82 6.27
C VAL A 122 -10.04 14.80 5.31
N GLY A 123 -10.09 16.07 5.69
CA GLY A 123 -10.50 17.19 4.86
C GLY A 123 -9.31 17.88 4.19
N GLU A 124 -9.58 18.91 3.39
CA GLU A 124 -8.54 19.68 2.70
C GLU A 124 -7.56 20.35 3.68
N ALA A 125 -8.08 20.88 4.79
CA ALA A 125 -7.27 21.52 5.83
C ALA A 125 -6.32 20.54 6.55
N ASP A 126 -6.60 19.25 6.51
CA ASP A 126 -5.82 18.22 7.21
C ASP A 126 -4.72 17.59 6.33
N LEU A 127 -4.69 17.88 5.02
CA LEU A 127 -3.83 17.17 4.06
C LEU A 127 -2.34 17.25 4.42
N ARG A 128 -1.85 18.45 4.72
CA ARG A 128 -0.44 18.66 5.07
C ARG A 128 -0.05 17.91 6.33
N GLU A 129 -0.83 18.06 7.37
CA GLU A 129 -0.59 17.42 8.66
C GLU A 129 -0.65 15.89 8.57
N THR A 130 -1.57 15.37 7.77
CA THR A 130 -1.67 13.94 7.43
C THR A 130 -0.42 13.45 6.72
N ALA A 131 0.04 14.17 5.70
CA ALA A 131 1.24 13.81 4.96
C ALA A 131 2.50 13.89 5.83
N ASP A 132 2.64 14.94 6.64
CA ASP A 132 3.78 15.12 7.55
C ASP A 132 3.85 14.00 8.59
N LEU A 133 2.70 13.61 9.17
CA LEU A 133 2.63 12.50 10.12
C LEU A 133 3.08 11.19 9.47
N GLN A 134 2.60 10.87 8.26
CA GLN A 134 3.00 9.67 7.53
C GLN A 134 4.50 9.68 7.22
N ARG A 135 5.03 10.76 6.64
CA ARG A 135 6.45 10.89 6.28
C ARG A 135 7.35 10.67 7.50
N VAL A 136 7.09 11.38 8.59
CA VAL A 136 7.87 11.25 9.84
C VAL A 136 7.79 9.83 10.42
N ALA A 137 6.60 9.23 10.42
CA ALA A 137 6.41 7.88 10.95
C ALA A 137 7.15 6.82 10.12
N PHE A 138 7.35 7.05 8.81
CA PHE A 138 8.12 6.20 7.90
C PHE A 138 9.61 6.58 7.79
N GLY A 139 10.09 7.48 8.65
CA GLY A 139 11.51 7.81 8.75
C GLY A 139 12.00 8.89 7.78
N ASP A 140 11.08 9.65 7.20
CA ASP A 140 11.38 10.80 6.35
C ASP A 140 11.17 12.13 7.11
N THR A 141 11.46 13.25 6.46
CA THR A 141 11.21 14.59 6.98
C THR A 141 9.81 15.08 6.58
N PRO A 142 9.19 16.02 7.33
CA PRO A 142 7.97 16.69 6.89
C PRO A 142 8.10 17.29 5.50
N LEU A 143 6.99 17.55 4.84
CA LEU A 143 6.96 18.22 3.53
C LEU A 143 7.61 19.59 3.61
N ALA A 144 8.42 19.94 2.61
CA ALA A 144 8.89 21.30 2.48
C ALA A 144 7.71 22.29 2.31
N ALA A 145 7.88 23.51 2.75
CA ALA A 145 6.80 24.50 2.70
C ALA A 145 6.29 24.78 1.28
N SER A 146 7.16 24.56 0.28
CA SER A 146 6.84 24.69 -1.15
C SER A 146 6.06 23.52 -1.74
N ASP A 147 6.05 22.37 -1.07
CA ASP A 147 5.51 21.13 -1.62
C ASP A 147 4.03 21.00 -1.31
N GLU A 148 3.26 20.55 -2.28
CA GLU A 148 1.86 20.25 -2.09
C GLU A 148 1.68 18.81 -1.57
N PRO A 149 0.87 18.61 -0.50
CA PRO A 149 0.56 17.27 -0.03
C PRO A 149 -0.28 16.52 -1.08
N ARG A 150 0.02 15.24 -1.26
CA ARG A 150 -0.87 14.38 -2.05
C ARG A 150 -2.23 14.25 -1.36
N ASP A 151 -3.30 14.42 -2.11
CA ASP A 151 -4.65 14.21 -1.61
C ASP A 151 -5.02 12.72 -1.71
N PRO A 152 -5.19 12.00 -0.60
CA PRO A 152 -5.57 10.59 -0.63
C PRO A 152 -6.97 10.35 -1.21
N ARG A 153 -7.81 11.41 -1.32
CA ARG A 153 -9.15 11.36 -1.93
C ARG A 153 -9.09 11.41 -3.45
N ALA A 154 -7.93 11.75 -4.02
CA ALA A 154 -7.75 11.75 -5.46
C ALA A 154 -8.10 10.37 -6.03
N HIS A 155 -8.79 10.38 -7.17
CA HIS A 155 -9.22 9.17 -7.87
C HIS A 155 -10.19 8.24 -7.09
N GLY A 156 -10.80 8.72 -5.99
CA GLY A 156 -11.79 7.96 -5.21
C GLY A 156 -11.23 7.16 -4.03
N GLY A 157 -10.03 7.47 -3.59
CA GLY A 157 -9.49 7.02 -2.30
C GLY A 157 -9.97 7.90 -1.14
N GLY A 158 -9.31 7.77 0.01
CA GLY A 158 -9.57 8.61 1.16
C GLY A 158 -8.63 8.35 2.32
N ALA A 159 -8.83 9.06 3.43
CA ALA A 159 -8.10 8.83 4.66
C ALA A 159 -8.93 9.20 5.89
N VAL A 160 -8.53 8.67 7.04
CA VAL A 160 -9.02 9.07 8.36
C VAL A 160 -7.84 9.51 9.22
N LEU A 161 -8.06 10.51 10.06
CA LEU A 161 -7.08 11.05 10.99
C LEU A 161 -7.62 10.97 12.41
N ALA A 162 -6.82 10.39 13.30
CA ALA A 162 -7.10 10.32 14.73
C ALA A 162 -6.45 11.50 15.45
N ARG A 163 -7.20 12.18 16.32
CA ARG A 163 -6.76 13.33 17.10
C ARG A 163 -7.12 13.19 18.58
N CYS A 164 -6.30 13.78 19.44
CA CYS A 164 -6.63 14.04 20.85
C CYS A 164 -6.32 15.51 21.13
N ALA A 165 -7.26 16.24 21.71
CA ALA A 165 -7.13 17.67 21.99
C ALA A 165 -6.64 18.51 20.78
N GLY A 166 -7.02 18.11 19.57
CA GLY A 166 -6.61 18.74 18.31
C GLY A 166 -5.27 18.26 17.72
N GLU A 167 -4.43 17.56 18.49
CA GLU A 167 -3.15 17.01 18.02
C GLU A 167 -3.36 15.76 17.16
N PRO A 168 -2.71 15.66 15.96
CA PRO A 168 -2.78 14.48 15.13
C PRO A 168 -1.92 13.35 15.68
N LEU A 169 -2.52 12.18 15.88
CA LEU A 169 -1.90 11.04 16.54
C LEU A 169 -1.64 9.86 15.60
N ALA A 170 -2.58 9.59 14.71
CA ALA A 170 -2.49 8.45 13.79
C ALA A 170 -3.37 8.67 12.55
N VAL A 171 -3.00 8.04 11.46
CA VAL A 171 -3.67 8.12 10.17
C VAL A 171 -3.74 6.75 9.51
N ALA A 172 -4.78 6.52 8.73
CA ALA A 172 -4.86 5.47 7.73
C ALA A 172 -5.51 6.03 6.47
N ALA A 173 -4.99 5.66 5.31
CA ALA A 173 -5.58 5.98 4.02
C ALA A 173 -6.08 4.72 3.33
N TRP A 174 -6.90 4.88 2.29
CA TRP A 174 -7.26 3.80 1.39
C TRP A 174 -7.17 4.25 -0.06
N THR A 175 -6.86 3.31 -0.93
CA THR A 175 -6.72 3.52 -2.38
C THR A 175 -8.10 3.65 -3.05
N PRO A 176 -8.17 4.07 -4.33
CA PRO A 176 -9.39 4.00 -5.10
C PRO A 176 -10.05 2.62 -5.03
N ILE A 177 -11.38 2.59 -4.96
CA ILE A 177 -12.15 1.35 -4.95
C ILE A 177 -12.27 0.84 -6.39
N MET A 178 -11.71 -0.35 -6.68
CA MET A 178 -11.77 -1.00 -7.99
C MET A 178 -12.44 -2.35 -7.85
N ASP A 179 -13.53 -2.59 -8.57
CA ASP A 179 -14.33 -3.83 -8.49
C ASP A 179 -14.72 -4.22 -7.05
N GLY A 180 -15.02 -3.22 -6.23
CA GLY A 180 -15.38 -3.39 -4.82
C GLY A 180 -14.21 -3.71 -3.89
N VAL A 181 -12.96 -3.67 -4.36
CA VAL A 181 -11.75 -3.87 -3.54
C VAL A 181 -11.03 -2.54 -3.33
N THR A 182 -10.46 -2.34 -2.15
CA THR A 182 -9.56 -1.23 -1.84
C THR A 182 -8.42 -1.70 -0.93
N GLU A 183 -7.29 -1.03 -0.97
CA GLU A 183 -6.16 -1.30 -0.08
C GLU A 183 -6.07 -0.22 1.00
N ILE A 184 -5.96 -0.63 2.26
CA ILE A 184 -5.63 0.25 3.38
C ILE A 184 -4.12 0.46 3.36
N VAL A 185 -3.71 1.71 3.23
CA VAL A 185 -2.32 2.12 3.04
C VAL A 185 -1.91 3.23 4.00
N GLY A 186 -0.61 3.43 4.16
CA GLY A 186 -0.07 4.58 4.88
C GLY A 186 -0.52 4.64 6.35
N VAL A 187 -0.77 3.49 6.99
CA VAL A 187 -1.11 3.44 8.41
C VAL A 187 0.09 3.90 9.23
N ALA A 188 -0.05 5.03 9.90
CA ALA A 188 1.03 5.64 10.66
C ALA A 188 0.54 6.10 12.04
N THR A 189 1.42 6.05 13.04
CA THR A 189 1.19 6.56 14.39
C THR A 189 2.38 7.38 14.82
N ALA A 190 2.13 8.59 15.33
CA ALA A 190 3.14 9.46 15.90
C ALA A 190 3.91 8.72 17.02
N GLU A 191 5.23 8.84 17.02
CA GLU A 191 6.12 8.03 17.87
C GLU A 191 5.75 8.06 19.36
N PRO A 192 5.46 9.21 19.98
CA PRO A 192 5.09 9.26 21.42
C PRO A 192 3.77 8.55 21.76
N TRP A 193 2.98 8.22 20.73
CA TRP A 193 1.65 7.64 20.86
C TRP A 193 1.57 6.16 20.45
N ARG A 194 2.70 5.57 20.07
CA ARG A 194 2.77 4.13 19.71
C ARG A 194 2.45 3.23 20.90
N GLY A 195 2.02 2.02 20.63
CA GLY A 195 1.69 1.01 21.64
C GLY A 195 0.33 1.20 22.35
N ARG A 196 -0.48 2.20 21.95
CA ARG A 196 -1.77 2.55 22.59
C ARG A 196 -2.99 2.11 21.78
N GLY A 197 -2.82 1.26 20.75
CA GLY A 197 -3.93 0.75 19.92
C GLY A 197 -4.35 1.64 18.75
N LEU A 198 -3.72 2.82 18.57
CA LEU A 198 -4.12 3.82 17.57
C LEU A 198 -4.04 3.29 16.14
N ALA A 199 -3.00 2.53 15.78
CA ALA A 199 -2.88 1.95 14.44
C ALA A 199 -4.07 1.03 14.11
N GLY A 200 -4.50 0.20 15.06
CA GLY A 200 -5.71 -0.63 14.90
C GLY A 200 -6.97 0.22 14.76
N ALA A 201 -7.10 1.29 15.55
CA ALA A 201 -8.26 2.17 15.50
C ALA A 201 -8.40 2.89 14.16
N VAL A 202 -7.32 3.48 13.64
CA VAL A 202 -7.37 4.15 12.33
C VAL A 202 -7.52 3.16 11.18
N THR A 203 -6.96 1.93 11.30
CA THR A 203 -7.18 0.86 10.31
C THR A 203 -8.67 0.48 10.26
N ALA A 204 -9.28 0.22 11.41
CA ALA A 204 -10.70 -0.14 11.47
C ALA A 204 -11.61 1.02 10.99
N ALA A 205 -11.29 2.26 11.38
CA ALA A 205 -12.04 3.44 10.93
C ALA A 205 -11.90 3.67 9.42
N GLY A 206 -10.68 3.52 8.86
CA GLY A 206 -10.43 3.63 7.42
C GLY A 206 -11.17 2.54 6.64
N ALA A 207 -11.10 1.28 7.08
CA ALA A 207 -11.85 0.19 6.45
C ALA A 207 -13.37 0.44 6.50
N ARG A 208 -13.91 0.88 7.64
CA ARG A 208 -15.34 1.25 7.76
C ARG A 208 -15.73 2.37 6.82
N ALA A 209 -14.89 3.41 6.69
CA ALA A 209 -15.13 4.51 5.77
C ALA A 209 -15.08 4.03 4.30
N ALA A 210 -14.14 3.16 3.95
CA ALA A 210 -14.05 2.55 2.64
C ALA A 210 -15.28 1.66 2.32
N PHE A 211 -15.75 0.86 3.27
CA PHE A 211 -16.99 0.08 3.12
C PHE A 211 -18.22 0.99 2.92
N ALA A 212 -18.32 2.08 3.69
CA ALA A 212 -19.38 3.05 3.49
C ALA A 212 -19.31 3.77 2.12
N ALA A 213 -18.10 3.88 1.54
CA ALA A 213 -17.87 4.41 0.19
C ALA A 213 -18.11 3.37 -0.92
N GLY A 214 -18.48 2.11 -0.60
CA GLY A 214 -18.86 1.08 -1.56
C GLY A 214 -17.84 -0.06 -1.74
N ALA A 215 -16.79 -0.11 -0.96
CA ALA A 215 -15.93 -1.30 -0.93
C ALA A 215 -16.68 -2.51 -0.34
N SER A 216 -16.41 -3.69 -0.85
CA SER A 216 -16.88 -4.97 -0.30
C SER A 216 -15.74 -5.76 0.34
N LEU A 217 -14.49 -5.38 0.04
CA LEU A 217 -13.28 -6.02 0.54
C LEU A 217 -12.19 -4.97 0.74
N CYS A 218 -11.63 -4.92 1.93
CA CYS A 218 -10.39 -4.18 2.20
C CYS A 218 -9.22 -5.16 2.25
N VAL A 219 -8.09 -4.78 1.64
CA VAL A 219 -6.83 -5.53 1.72
C VAL A 219 -5.74 -4.66 2.31
N LEU A 220 -4.67 -5.26 2.80
CA LEU A 220 -3.44 -4.58 3.22
C LEU A 220 -2.27 -5.56 3.30
N SER A 221 -1.06 -5.02 3.26
CA SER A 221 0.17 -5.77 3.48
C SER A 221 0.91 -5.18 4.70
N PRO A 222 1.13 -5.96 5.78
CA PRO A 222 1.90 -5.49 6.93
C PRO A 222 3.38 -5.35 6.60
N GLY A 223 4.03 -4.32 7.13
CA GLY A 223 5.47 -4.11 6.97
C GLY A 223 6.31 -5.00 7.89
N ASP A 224 5.73 -5.53 8.96
CA ASP A 224 6.38 -6.40 9.94
C ASP A 224 5.37 -7.25 10.73
N ASP A 225 5.88 -8.15 11.57
CA ASP A 225 5.06 -9.03 12.41
C ASP A 225 4.22 -8.28 13.46
N LEU A 226 4.66 -7.10 13.90
CA LEU A 226 3.90 -6.29 14.86
C LEU A 226 2.67 -5.69 14.17
N ALA A 227 2.84 -5.11 12.99
CA ALA A 227 1.77 -4.61 12.17
C ALA A 227 0.78 -5.72 11.80
N GLN A 228 1.28 -6.91 11.43
CA GLN A 228 0.41 -8.07 11.15
C GLN A 228 -0.50 -8.41 12.33
N ARG A 229 0.04 -8.44 13.56
CA ARG A 229 -0.77 -8.69 14.76
C ARG A 229 -1.79 -7.58 15.03
N VAL A 230 -1.46 -6.32 14.73
CA VAL A 230 -2.40 -5.20 14.86
C VAL A 230 -3.56 -5.38 13.90
N TYR A 231 -3.29 -5.68 12.64
CA TYR A 231 -4.30 -5.86 11.60
C TYR A 231 -5.16 -7.12 11.82
N ALA A 232 -4.55 -8.21 12.31
CA ALA A 232 -5.32 -9.40 12.68
C ALA A 232 -6.35 -9.11 13.78
N ARG A 233 -6.03 -8.25 14.76
CA ARG A 233 -6.99 -7.82 15.80
C ARG A 233 -8.09 -6.91 15.25
N ALA A 234 -7.85 -6.21 14.16
CA ALA A 234 -8.84 -5.40 13.46
C ALA A 234 -9.74 -6.22 12.51
N GLY A 235 -9.54 -7.54 12.43
CA GLY A 235 -10.36 -8.46 11.63
C GLY A 235 -9.76 -8.86 10.30
N PHE A 236 -8.53 -8.44 9.99
CA PHE A 236 -7.86 -8.85 8.76
C PHE A 236 -7.23 -10.24 8.89
N ALA A 237 -7.46 -11.10 7.89
CA ALA A 237 -6.90 -12.45 7.82
C ALA A 237 -6.00 -12.63 6.58
N PRO A 238 -4.89 -13.40 6.67
CA PRO A 238 -4.05 -13.70 5.53
C PRO A 238 -4.79 -14.46 4.44
N VAL A 239 -4.67 -14.02 3.17
CA VAL A 239 -5.31 -14.64 2.00
C VAL A 239 -4.31 -15.01 0.90
N ALA A 240 -3.15 -14.36 0.87
CA ALA A 240 -2.09 -14.60 -0.10
C ALA A 240 -0.74 -14.13 0.44
N THR A 241 0.31 -14.26 -0.38
CA THR A 241 1.66 -13.76 -0.08
C THR A 241 2.04 -12.66 -1.07
N MET A 242 2.38 -11.47 -0.58
CA MET A 242 2.98 -10.40 -1.37
C MET A 242 4.49 -10.55 -1.39
N LEU A 243 5.06 -10.41 -2.58
CA LEU A 243 6.50 -10.37 -2.81
C LEU A 243 6.92 -8.99 -3.32
N HIS A 244 7.99 -8.48 -2.77
CA HIS A 244 8.64 -7.23 -3.18
C HIS A 244 10.09 -7.54 -3.53
N TRP A 245 10.50 -7.21 -4.75
CA TRP A 245 11.84 -7.50 -5.27
C TRP A 245 12.42 -6.28 -5.96
N SER A 246 13.74 -6.07 -5.86
CA SER A 246 14.44 -5.02 -6.60
C SER A 246 15.80 -5.47 -7.11
N ASP A 247 16.34 -4.70 -8.04
CA ASP A 247 17.79 -4.75 -8.30
C ASP A 247 18.56 -4.29 -7.04
N PRO A 248 19.74 -4.83 -6.78
CA PRO A 248 20.63 -4.28 -5.77
C PRO A 248 21.02 -2.83 -6.14
N ASP A 249 21.14 -1.97 -5.11
CA ASP A 249 21.60 -0.58 -5.24
C ASP A 249 23.02 -0.51 -5.79
#